data_52ed1b1e94acc2d3c0f6d78ba9b3bda0
#
_entry.id   52ed1b1e94acc2d3c0f6d78ba9b3bda0
#
_cell.length_a   1.000
_cell.length_b   1.000
_cell.length_c   1.000
_cell.angle_alpha   90.00
_cell.angle_beta   90.00
_cell.angle_gamma   90.00
#
_symmetry.space_group_name_H-M   'P 1'
#
loop_
_entity.id
_entity.type
_entity.pdbx_description
1 polymer ?
#
loop_
_entity_poly.entity_id
_entity_poly.type
_entity_poly.pdbx_seq_one_letter_code
_entity_poly.pdbx_strand_id
1 'polypeptide(L)'
;DGKIVDVFEMPKMAVGKKNKSQVNASQIFNEIQKAIEGEDKTKVIAVIEQVSAMPGQGVTSMFNFGQSFGVLKGIFSAMQIPMDFVSPVKWKKFFNLINTNKDASRTKAIEIYPYFSSKLSKKKDANKADAILISSFYYQNAKY
;
A
#
# COMPACT_ATOMS: atom_id res chain seq x y z
N ASP A 1 -4.22 -15.26 -11.33
CA ASP A 1 -5.67 -15.33 -11.39
C ASP A 1 -6.39 -14.06 -10.88
N GLY A 2 -5.65 -13.02 -10.47
CA GLY A 2 -6.19 -11.75 -10.00
C GLY A 2 -6.87 -11.81 -8.62
N LYS A 3 -6.67 -12.88 -7.89
CA LYS A 3 -7.28 -13.06 -6.58
C LYS A 3 -6.48 -12.32 -5.51
N ILE A 4 -7.16 -11.55 -4.66
CA ILE A 4 -6.55 -10.96 -3.47
C ILE A 4 -6.50 -12.02 -2.38
N VAL A 5 -5.31 -12.31 -1.87
CA VAL A 5 -5.09 -13.35 -0.86
C VAL A 5 -5.34 -12.81 0.54
N ASP A 6 -4.80 -11.64 0.85
CA ASP A 6 -4.96 -11.00 2.16
C ASP A 6 -4.76 -9.49 2.09
N VAL A 7 -5.17 -8.80 3.13
CA VAL A 7 -4.93 -7.37 3.35
C VAL A 7 -4.75 -7.11 4.84
N PHE A 8 -3.77 -6.29 5.18
CA PHE A 8 -3.53 -5.90 6.57
C PHE A 8 -3.07 -4.44 6.65
N GLU A 9 -3.20 -3.87 7.84
CA GLU A 9 -2.76 -2.51 8.11
C GLU A 9 -1.22 -2.45 8.19
N MET A 10 -0.64 -1.36 7.68
CA MET A 10 0.80 -1.13 7.78
C MET A 10 1.25 -1.15 9.25
N PRO A 11 2.15 -2.06 9.65
CA PRO A 11 2.67 -2.07 11.02
C PRO A 11 3.37 -0.77 11.38
N LYS A 12 3.04 -0.24 12.55
CA LYS A 12 3.59 1.02 13.07
C LYS A 12 4.16 0.80 14.46
N MET A 13 5.10 1.65 14.85
CA MET A 13 5.64 1.68 16.19
C MET A 13 5.61 3.11 16.74
N ALA A 14 5.45 3.24 18.05
CA ALA A 14 5.50 4.54 18.74
C ALA A 14 6.93 5.09 18.71
N VAL A 15 7.06 6.40 18.46
CA VAL A 15 8.34 7.10 18.43
C VAL A 15 8.24 8.36 19.28
N GLY A 16 9.07 8.44 20.32
CA GLY A 16 9.17 9.61 21.15
C GLY A 16 7.93 9.87 22.03
N LYS A 17 7.84 11.10 22.52
CA LYS A 17 6.71 11.59 23.33
C LYS A 17 5.64 12.17 22.38
N LYS A 18 4.35 12.00 22.68
CA LYS A 18 3.20 12.58 21.97
C LYS A 18 2.68 11.81 20.73
N ASN A 19 2.27 10.56 20.90
CA ASN A 19 1.46 9.83 19.89
C ASN A 19 2.00 9.86 18.45
N LYS A 20 3.29 10.08 18.28
CA LYS A 20 3.94 9.97 16.98
C LYS A 20 4.23 8.52 16.69
N SER A 21 3.97 8.12 15.46
CA SER A 21 4.26 6.76 14.98
C SER A 21 5.03 6.81 13.68
N GLN A 22 5.84 5.80 13.44
CA GLN A 22 6.47 5.53 12.14
C GLN A 22 6.29 4.07 11.79
N VAL A 23 6.52 3.73 10.53
CA VAL A 23 6.41 2.34 10.08
C VAL A 23 7.39 1.44 10.83
N ASN A 24 6.94 0.26 11.20
CA ASN A 24 7.77 -0.73 11.88
C ASN A 24 8.40 -1.66 10.84
N ALA A 25 9.65 -1.36 10.49
CA ALA A 25 10.39 -2.07 9.44
C ALA A 25 10.51 -3.59 9.71
N SER A 26 10.78 -3.97 10.97
CA SER A 26 10.92 -5.38 11.35
C SER A 26 9.62 -6.15 11.16
N GLN A 27 8.49 -5.58 11.59
CA GLN A 27 7.19 -6.22 11.42
C GLN A 27 6.78 -6.28 9.94
N ILE A 28 7.05 -5.24 9.17
CA ILE A 28 6.80 -5.23 7.72
C ILE A 28 7.59 -6.35 7.05
N PHE A 29 8.86 -6.46 7.35
CA PHE A 29 9.72 -7.54 6.84
C PHE A 29 9.14 -8.92 7.16
N ASN A 30 8.73 -9.14 8.40
CA ASN A 30 8.14 -10.42 8.82
C ASN A 30 6.83 -10.73 8.08
N GLU A 31 5.97 -9.73 7.90
CA GLU A 31 4.71 -9.91 7.17
C GLU A 31 4.95 -10.23 5.69
N ILE A 32 5.93 -9.58 5.07
CA ILE A 32 6.31 -9.88 3.69
C ILE A 32 6.86 -11.30 3.59
N GLN A 33 7.75 -11.70 4.49
CA GLN A 33 8.28 -13.07 4.51
C GLN A 33 7.18 -14.12 4.61
N LYS A 34 6.20 -13.92 5.47
CA LYS A 34 5.05 -14.82 5.59
C LYS A 34 4.23 -14.87 4.30
N ALA A 35 4.00 -13.70 3.69
CA ALA A 35 3.17 -13.59 2.48
C ALA A 35 3.79 -14.31 1.27
N ILE A 36 5.12 -14.36 1.20
CA ILE A 36 5.84 -14.97 0.08
C ILE A 36 6.44 -16.34 0.41
N GLU A 37 6.13 -16.87 1.59
CA GLU A 37 6.62 -18.19 2.00
C GLU A 37 6.21 -19.27 1.00
N GLY A 38 7.18 -20.06 0.52
CA GLY A 38 6.94 -21.08 -0.50
C GLY A 38 6.85 -20.59 -1.93
N GLU A 39 6.89 -19.25 -2.15
CA GLU A 39 6.86 -18.69 -3.49
C GLU A 39 8.25 -18.51 -4.08
N ASP A 40 8.36 -18.62 -5.39
CA ASP A 40 9.57 -18.28 -6.12
C ASP A 40 9.74 -16.76 -6.14
N LYS A 41 10.76 -16.24 -5.47
CA LYS A 41 11.03 -14.80 -5.37
C LYS A 41 11.16 -14.11 -6.72
N THR A 42 11.59 -14.82 -7.76
CA THR A 42 11.70 -14.26 -9.11
C THR A 42 10.34 -13.94 -9.73
N LYS A 43 9.28 -14.51 -9.19
CA LYS A 43 7.89 -14.28 -9.62
C LYS A 43 7.13 -13.33 -8.70
N VAL A 44 7.79 -12.81 -7.66
CA VAL A 44 7.21 -11.85 -6.73
C VAL A 44 7.61 -10.45 -7.18
N ILE A 45 6.67 -9.53 -7.18
CA ILE A 45 6.91 -8.11 -7.43
C ILE A 45 6.22 -7.28 -6.36
N ALA A 46 6.93 -6.27 -5.85
CA ALA A 46 6.37 -5.30 -4.94
C ALA A 46 5.82 -4.12 -5.76
N VAL A 47 4.56 -3.81 -5.58
CA VAL A 47 3.93 -2.65 -6.22
C VAL A 47 3.68 -1.59 -5.17
N ILE A 48 4.28 -0.43 -5.35
CA ILE A 48 4.26 0.66 -4.37
C ILE A 48 3.65 1.90 -5.02
N GLU A 49 2.77 2.58 -4.29
CA GLU A 49 2.25 3.86 -4.77
C GLU A 49 3.38 4.88 -4.87
N GLN A 50 3.52 5.49 -6.03
CA GLN A 50 4.50 6.55 -6.27
C GLN A 50 4.06 7.81 -5.55
N VAL A 51 4.82 8.21 -4.55
CA VAL A 51 4.54 9.40 -3.76
C VAL A 51 5.63 10.44 -3.96
N SER A 52 5.26 11.70 -3.84
CA SER A 52 6.18 12.82 -3.98
C SER A 52 5.84 13.92 -2.99
N ALA A 53 6.80 14.79 -2.74
CA ALA A 53 6.57 15.98 -1.96
C ALA A 53 5.61 16.93 -2.70
N MET A 54 4.65 17.47 -1.96
CA MET A 54 3.66 18.40 -2.49
C MET A 54 3.87 19.80 -1.90
N PRO A 55 3.78 20.87 -2.69
CA PRO A 55 3.82 22.23 -2.15
C PRO A 55 2.72 22.43 -1.09
N GLY A 56 3.05 23.15 -0.03
CA GLY A 56 2.09 23.46 1.05
C GLY A 56 1.96 22.41 2.15
N GLN A 57 2.64 21.28 2.04
CA GLN A 57 2.71 20.30 3.14
C GLN A 57 3.74 20.74 4.19
N GLY A 58 3.49 20.42 5.46
CA GLY A 58 4.44 20.67 6.54
C GLY A 58 5.74 19.90 6.34
N VAL A 59 6.87 20.57 6.65
CA VAL A 59 8.21 20.01 6.47
C VAL A 59 8.37 18.69 7.26
N THR A 60 7.92 18.65 8.52
CA THR A 60 8.00 17.46 9.36
C THR A 60 7.19 16.29 8.79
N SER A 61 5.97 16.58 8.30
CA SER A 61 5.11 15.55 7.71
C SER A 61 5.74 14.97 6.45
N MET A 62 6.33 15.81 5.60
CA MET A 62 7.01 15.38 4.38
C MET A 62 8.25 14.54 4.69
N PHE A 63 9.04 14.93 5.69
CA PHE A 63 10.20 14.17 6.13
C PHE A 63 9.80 12.77 6.60
N ASN A 64 8.79 12.68 7.48
CA ASN A 64 8.30 11.41 8.01
C ASN A 64 7.72 10.52 6.91
N PHE A 65 6.99 11.10 5.98
CA PHE A 65 6.41 10.39 4.85
C PHE A 65 7.50 9.84 3.91
N GLY A 66 8.50 10.66 3.59
CA GLY A 66 9.65 10.23 2.78
C GLY A 66 10.47 9.15 3.46
N GLN A 67 10.63 9.23 4.79
CA GLN A 67 11.31 8.21 5.58
C GLN A 67 10.57 6.87 5.51
N SER A 68 9.25 6.86 5.65
CA SER A 68 8.43 5.64 5.55
C SER A 68 8.52 5.02 4.15
N PHE A 69 8.46 5.85 3.13
CA PHE A 69 8.62 5.42 1.74
C PHE A 69 9.99 4.80 1.49
N GLY A 70 11.06 5.43 2.02
CA GLY A 70 12.42 4.92 1.94
C GLY A 70 12.62 3.60 2.68
N VAL A 71 11.96 3.41 3.82
CA VAL A 71 11.97 2.14 4.59
C VAL A 71 11.40 1.00 3.75
N LEU A 72 10.25 1.20 3.10
CA LEU A 72 9.65 0.18 2.22
C LEU A 72 10.58 -0.18 1.06
N LYS A 73 11.14 0.81 0.38
CA LYS A 73 12.10 0.59 -0.72
C LYS A 73 13.32 -0.18 -0.24
N GLY A 74 13.83 0.17 0.95
CA GLY A 74 14.98 -0.50 1.56
C GLY A 74 14.71 -1.97 1.87
N ILE A 75 13.53 -2.29 2.42
CA ILE A 75 13.13 -3.66 2.73
C ILE A 75 13.08 -4.50 1.45
N PHE A 76 12.38 -4.06 0.43
CA PHE A 76 12.25 -4.82 -0.82
C PHE A 76 13.60 -4.95 -1.53
N SER A 77 14.43 -3.91 -1.50
CA SER A 77 15.79 -3.98 -2.06
C SER A 77 16.66 -5.03 -1.34
N ALA A 78 16.63 -5.02 0.00
CA ALA A 78 17.38 -5.98 0.81
C ALA A 78 16.89 -7.42 0.60
N MET A 79 15.60 -7.62 0.38
CA MET A 79 15.02 -8.92 0.07
C MET A 79 15.21 -9.35 -1.40
N GLN A 80 15.78 -8.48 -2.22
CA GLN A 80 15.95 -8.71 -3.66
C GLN A 80 14.63 -8.98 -4.38
N ILE A 81 13.56 -8.28 -3.96
CA ILE A 81 12.26 -8.33 -4.60
C ILE A 81 12.16 -7.13 -5.56
N PRO A 82 11.88 -7.36 -6.85
CA PRO A 82 11.69 -6.26 -7.80
C PRO A 82 10.56 -5.35 -7.36
N MET A 83 10.74 -4.04 -7.55
CA MET A 83 9.74 -3.02 -7.21
C MET A 83 9.23 -2.35 -8.48
N ASP A 84 7.94 -2.11 -8.52
CA ASP A 84 7.32 -1.24 -9.50
C ASP A 84 6.48 -0.18 -8.82
N PHE A 85 6.30 0.97 -9.46
CA PHE A 85 5.65 2.13 -8.87
C PHE A 85 4.44 2.54 -9.69
N VAL A 86 3.34 2.82 -9.01
CA VAL A 86 2.07 3.22 -9.62
C VAL A 86 1.68 4.61 -9.13
N SER A 87 1.47 5.54 -10.05
CA SER A 87 1.05 6.89 -9.66
C SER A 87 -0.39 6.89 -9.16
N PRO A 88 -0.71 7.72 -8.14
CA PRO A 88 -2.08 7.85 -7.64
C PRO A 88 -3.10 8.19 -8.73
N VAL A 89 -2.73 9.07 -9.65
CA VAL A 89 -3.61 9.49 -10.74
C VAL A 89 -3.99 8.31 -11.64
N LYS A 90 -3.04 7.44 -11.96
CA LYS A 90 -3.29 6.31 -12.87
C LYS A 90 -4.30 5.32 -12.30
N TRP A 91 -4.08 4.83 -11.08
CA TRP A 91 -4.99 3.84 -10.51
C TRP A 91 -6.35 4.43 -10.14
N LYS A 92 -6.36 5.68 -9.62
CA LYS A 92 -7.61 6.38 -9.31
C LYS A 92 -8.46 6.64 -10.56
N LYS A 93 -7.82 7.03 -11.67
CA LYS A 93 -8.50 7.22 -12.94
C LYS A 93 -9.12 5.92 -13.45
N PHE A 94 -8.39 4.82 -13.33
CA PHE A 94 -8.86 3.50 -13.75
C PHE A 94 -10.16 3.09 -13.05
N PHE A 95 -10.28 3.39 -11.75
CA PHE A 95 -11.47 3.06 -10.96
C PHE A 95 -12.49 4.21 -10.84
N ASN A 96 -12.34 5.28 -11.62
CA ASN A 96 -13.20 6.47 -11.57
C ASN A 96 -13.23 7.14 -10.18
N LEU A 97 -12.07 7.22 -9.52
CA LEU A 97 -11.92 7.77 -8.17
C LEU A 97 -11.27 9.15 -8.13
N ILE A 98 -11.03 9.79 -9.29
CA ILE A 98 -10.48 11.15 -9.34
C ILE A 98 -11.53 12.12 -8.77
N ASN A 99 -11.09 13.03 -7.90
CA ASN A 99 -11.93 14.02 -7.22
C ASN A 99 -13.03 13.42 -6.33
N THR A 100 -12.85 12.19 -5.90
CA THR A 100 -13.75 11.56 -4.91
C THR A 100 -13.19 11.72 -3.49
N ASN A 101 -14.04 11.49 -2.47
CA ASN A 101 -13.58 11.46 -1.08
C ASN A 101 -12.80 10.16 -0.78
N LYS A 102 -12.12 10.12 0.38
CA LYS A 102 -11.32 8.95 0.80
C LYS A 102 -12.14 7.68 0.96
N ASP A 103 -13.43 7.80 1.24
CA ASP A 103 -14.32 6.65 1.46
C ASP A 103 -14.69 5.95 0.14
N ALA A 104 -14.54 6.62 -0.98
CA ALA A 104 -14.85 6.06 -2.30
C ALA A 104 -13.96 4.85 -2.65
N SER A 105 -12.70 4.85 -2.26
CA SER A 105 -11.80 3.68 -2.43
C SER A 105 -12.33 2.47 -1.70
N ARG A 106 -12.77 2.65 -0.46
CA ARG A 106 -13.33 1.58 0.38
C ARG A 106 -14.59 0.99 -0.24
N THR A 107 -15.50 1.84 -0.68
CA THR A 107 -16.71 1.42 -1.38
C THR A 107 -16.38 0.62 -2.65
N LYS A 108 -15.45 1.11 -3.45
CA LYS A 108 -15.03 0.45 -4.68
C LYS A 108 -14.36 -0.90 -4.41
N ALA A 109 -13.50 -1.00 -3.42
CA ALA A 109 -12.83 -2.25 -3.06
C ALA A 109 -13.84 -3.30 -2.57
N ILE A 110 -14.84 -2.91 -1.78
CA ILE A 110 -15.92 -3.82 -1.33
C ILE A 110 -16.79 -4.28 -2.51
N GLU A 111 -17.07 -3.38 -3.44
CA GLU A 111 -17.84 -3.69 -4.66
C GLU A 111 -17.13 -4.79 -5.50
N ILE A 112 -15.83 -4.66 -5.70
CA ILE A 112 -15.06 -5.60 -6.52
C ILE A 112 -14.72 -6.88 -5.75
N TYR A 113 -14.41 -6.76 -4.46
CA TYR A 113 -13.99 -7.87 -3.60
C TYR A 113 -14.87 -7.94 -2.34
N PRO A 114 -16.14 -8.35 -2.46
CA PRO A 114 -17.09 -8.33 -1.33
C PRO A 114 -16.66 -9.25 -0.17
N TYR A 115 -15.85 -10.25 -0.42
CA TYR A 115 -15.34 -11.14 0.64
C TYR A 115 -14.36 -10.45 1.60
N PHE A 116 -13.87 -9.24 1.28
CA PHE A 116 -13.09 -8.41 2.19
C PHE A 116 -13.92 -7.35 2.93
N SER A 117 -15.22 -7.33 2.78
CA SER A 117 -16.07 -6.29 3.39
C SER A 117 -15.89 -6.15 4.89
N SER A 118 -15.69 -7.25 5.62
CA SER A 118 -15.44 -7.22 7.06
C SER A 118 -14.12 -6.53 7.44
N LYS A 119 -13.08 -6.66 6.61
CA LYS A 119 -11.77 -6.03 6.81
C LYS A 119 -11.75 -4.56 6.35
N LEU A 120 -12.77 -4.11 5.66
CA LEU A 120 -12.90 -2.76 5.10
C LEU A 120 -14.09 -1.99 5.70
N SER A 121 -14.61 -2.41 6.84
CA SER A 121 -15.85 -1.88 7.41
C SER A 121 -15.71 -0.50 8.05
N LYS A 122 -14.50 -0.08 8.39
CA LYS A 122 -14.23 1.18 9.12
C LYS A 122 -13.59 2.22 8.22
N LYS A 123 -13.84 3.50 8.48
CA LYS A 123 -13.20 4.61 7.73
C LYS A 123 -11.67 4.52 7.71
N LYS A 124 -11.06 4.08 8.81
CA LYS A 124 -9.61 3.90 8.89
C LYS A 124 -9.06 2.85 7.94
N ASP A 125 -9.91 1.99 7.40
CA ASP A 125 -9.52 0.93 6.47
C ASP A 125 -9.36 1.42 5.02
N ALA A 126 -9.52 2.72 4.77
CA ALA A 126 -9.36 3.30 3.43
C ALA A 126 -7.97 3.01 2.83
N ASN A 127 -6.91 3.01 3.64
CA ASN A 127 -5.57 2.69 3.17
C ASN A 127 -5.42 1.23 2.73
N LYS A 128 -6.12 0.31 3.40
CA LYS A 128 -6.19 -1.09 2.98
C LYS A 128 -6.91 -1.21 1.64
N ALA A 129 -8.00 -0.46 1.47
CA ALA A 129 -8.73 -0.42 0.21
C ALA A 129 -7.87 0.10 -0.93
N ASP A 130 -7.09 1.15 -0.70
CA ASP A 130 -6.14 1.68 -1.69
C ASP A 130 -5.13 0.60 -2.11
N ALA A 131 -4.55 -0.14 -1.17
CA ALA A 131 -3.61 -1.21 -1.47
C ALA A 131 -4.24 -2.31 -2.33
N ILE A 132 -5.48 -2.71 -2.02
CA ILE A 132 -6.24 -3.67 -2.83
C ILE A 132 -6.43 -3.16 -4.26
N LEU A 133 -6.85 -1.90 -4.40
CA LEU A 133 -7.10 -1.31 -5.72
C LEU A 133 -5.83 -1.12 -6.53
N ILE A 134 -4.73 -0.71 -5.90
CA ILE A 134 -3.42 -0.60 -6.56
C ILE A 134 -2.97 -1.96 -7.08
N SER A 135 -3.07 -3.00 -6.25
CA SER A 135 -2.74 -4.37 -6.65
C SER A 135 -3.60 -4.85 -7.82
N SER A 136 -4.91 -4.62 -7.75
CA SER A 136 -5.85 -4.97 -8.81
C SER A 136 -5.56 -4.23 -10.11
N PHE A 137 -5.32 -2.91 -10.02
CA PHE A 137 -4.94 -2.09 -11.16
C PHE A 137 -3.68 -2.63 -11.83
N TYR A 138 -2.65 -2.90 -11.04
CA TYR A 138 -1.38 -3.41 -11.55
C TYR A 138 -1.55 -4.75 -12.26
N TYR A 139 -2.25 -5.69 -11.64
CA TYR A 139 -2.52 -7.00 -12.24
C TYR A 139 -3.25 -6.90 -13.58
N GLN A 140 -4.24 -6.02 -13.69
CA GLN A 140 -5.02 -5.88 -14.92
C GLN A 140 -4.27 -5.15 -16.04
N ASN A 141 -3.26 -4.35 -15.72
CA ASN A 141 -2.56 -3.48 -16.67
C ASN A 141 -1.09 -3.88 -16.89
N ALA A 142 -0.54 -4.80 -16.11
CA ALA A 142 0.81 -5.31 -16.32
C ALA A 142 0.85 -6.15 -17.59
N LYS A 143 1.79 -5.82 -18.46
CA LYS A 143 2.12 -6.67 -19.61
C LYS A 143 3.15 -7.70 -19.14
N TYR A 144 2.74 -8.93 -19.08
CA TYR A 144 3.61 -10.05 -18.76
C TYR A 144 4.38 -10.49 -20.00
#